data_029b92e159ad98161013b687cb4234d6
#
_entry.id   029b92e159ad98161013b687cb4234d6
#
_cell.length_a   1.000
_cell.length_b   1.000
_cell.length_c   1.000
_cell.angle_alpha   90.00
_cell.angle_beta   90.00
_cell.angle_gamma   90.00
#
_symmetry.space_group_name_H-M   'P 1'
#
loop_
_entity.id
_entity.type
_entity.pdbx_description
1 polymer ?
#
loop_
_entity_poly.entity_id
_entity_poly.type
_entity_poly.pdbx_seq_one_letter_code
_entity_poly.pdbx_strand_id
1 'polypeptide(L)'
;MDIVLSKSTWPIIGWVCQILGWLINGIYFCLEKIGIPNIGIAIILYTIIIYLVLTPLQIKQQKMSKMMSVMQPDLQRIEKKYQNKKDQASQMKKSEETMAVYQKYGVSPTGSCSTLLIQMPILLALYQVIYHIPGYIGSVRNVFQGLTTQMMGVSGYSDILTQFITDNRVTMYSKVSETLTENNLLDMFYVLKPSQWTKLADISEFS
;
A
#
# COMPACT_ATOMS: atom_id res chain seq x y z
N MET A 1 7.09 19.19 -15.75
CA MET A 1 6.82 17.72 -15.83
C MET A 1 6.92 17.13 -14.43
N ASP A 2 6.05 17.57 -13.52
CA ASP A 2 6.11 17.18 -12.11
C ASP A 2 4.92 16.28 -11.77
N ILE A 3 5.14 14.98 -12.03
CA ILE A 3 4.19 13.87 -11.77
C ILE A 3 4.45 13.35 -10.35
N VAL A 4 4.45 14.18 -9.30
CA VAL A 4 5.07 13.71 -8.05
C VAL A 4 4.21 13.86 -6.80
N LEU A 5 2.92 14.20 -6.86
CA LEU A 5 2.24 14.56 -5.62
C LEU A 5 1.27 13.55 -5.02
N SER A 6 0.76 12.60 -5.77
CA SER A 6 0.06 11.44 -5.20
C SER A 6 0.95 10.19 -5.06
N LYS A 7 2.21 10.26 -5.56
CA LYS A 7 3.18 9.15 -5.44
C LYS A 7 3.93 9.22 -4.11
N SER A 8 4.17 8.06 -3.49
CA SER A 8 4.95 7.96 -2.26
C SER A 8 6.33 8.57 -2.40
N THR A 9 6.68 9.53 -1.53
CA THR A 9 8.01 10.17 -1.47
C THR A 9 9.05 9.36 -0.69
N TRP A 10 8.68 8.27 -0.07
CA TRP A 10 9.59 7.41 0.66
C TRP A 10 10.49 6.64 -0.32
N PRO A 11 11.83 6.70 -0.16
CA PRO A 11 12.76 6.24 -1.19
C PRO A 11 12.59 4.75 -1.54
N ILE A 12 12.35 3.88 -0.58
CA ILE A 12 12.17 2.44 -0.82
C ILE A 12 10.75 2.15 -1.30
N ILE A 13 9.73 2.72 -0.66
CA ILE A 13 8.32 2.52 -1.01
C ILE A 13 8.01 3.18 -2.36
N GLY A 14 8.57 4.36 -2.62
CA GLY A 14 8.37 5.08 -3.87
C GLY A 14 8.80 4.29 -5.11
N TRP A 15 9.95 3.61 -5.06
CA TRP A 15 10.40 2.77 -6.16
C TRP A 15 9.47 1.56 -6.41
N VAL A 16 9.04 0.90 -5.33
CA VAL A 16 8.06 -0.19 -5.42
C VAL A 16 6.73 0.33 -5.97
N CYS A 17 6.25 1.49 -5.50
CA CYS A 17 5.03 2.13 -6.02
C CYS A 17 5.12 2.45 -7.51
N GLN A 18 6.29 2.88 -8.01
CA GLN A 18 6.48 3.16 -9.43
C GLN A 18 6.34 1.90 -10.30
N ILE A 19 6.96 0.80 -9.90
CA ILE A 19 6.83 -0.49 -10.60
C ILE A 19 5.38 -0.96 -10.58
N LEU A 20 4.75 -0.93 -9.41
CA LEU A 20 3.37 -1.34 -9.24
C LEU A 20 2.40 -0.43 -9.99
N GLY A 21 2.67 0.88 -10.01
CA GLY A 21 1.89 1.85 -10.78
C GLY A 21 2.03 1.66 -12.28
N TRP A 22 3.23 1.36 -12.77
CA TRP A 22 3.43 1.02 -14.18
C TRP A 22 2.68 -0.24 -14.58
N LEU A 23 2.67 -1.25 -13.71
CA LEU A 23 1.94 -2.49 -13.95
C LEU A 23 0.43 -2.26 -14.05
N ILE A 24 -0.18 -1.53 -13.11
CA ILE A 24 -1.63 -1.26 -13.14
C ILE A 24 -2.02 -0.39 -14.32
N ASN A 25 -1.18 0.60 -14.69
CA ASN A 25 -1.40 1.42 -15.87
C ASN A 25 -1.34 0.60 -17.17
N GLY A 26 -0.40 -0.33 -17.27
CA GLY A 26 -0.31 -1.26 -18.40
C GLY A 26 -1.51 -2.18 -18.53
N ILE A 27 -2.00 -2.73 -17.41
CA ILE A 27 -3.22 -3.55 -17.38
C ILE A 27 -4.43 -2.73 -17.82
N TYR A 28 -4.59 -1.51 -17.27
CA TYR A 28 -5.70 -0.64 -17.64
C TYR A 28 -5.67 -0.26 -19.11
N PHE A 29 -4.50 0.08 -19.66
CA PHE A 29 -4.32 0.37 -21.07
C PHE A 29 -4.70 -0.82 -21.97
N CYS A 30 -4.37 -2.06 -21.56
CA CYS A 30 -4.79 -3.25 -22.29
C CYS A 30 -6.32 -3.41 -22.27
N LEU A 31 -6.96 -3.19 -21.11
CA LEU A 31 -8.41 -3.25 -20.98
C LEU A 31 -9.11 -2.17 -21.83
N GLU A 32 -8.57 -0.96 -21.87
CA GLU A 32 -9.07 0.14 -22.70
C GLU A 32 -9.02 -0.22 -24.19
N LYS A 33 -7.93 -0.83 -24.67
CA LYS A 33 -7.81 -1.30 -26.05
C LYS A 33 -8.81 -2.42 -26.42
N ILE A 34 -9.18 -3.26 -25.46
CA ILE A 34 -10.17 -4.32 -25.63
C ILE A 34 -11.62 -3.75 -25.57
N GLY A 35 -11.77 -2.46 -25.21
CA GLY A 35 -13.08 -1.81 -25.10
C GLY A 35 -13.80 -2.03 -23.76
N ILE A 36 -13.08 -2.48 -22.74
CA ILE A 36 -13.62 -2.71 -21.39
C ILE A 36 -12.82 -1.88 -20.36
N PRO A 37 -12.88 -0.53 -20.39
CA PRO A 37 -12.15 0.33 -19.46
C PRO A 37 -12.80 0.29 -18.07
N ASN A 38 -12.54 -0.77 -17.31
CA ASN A 38 -13.12 -0.97 -15.98
C ASN A 38 -12.01 -1.08 -14.94
N ILE A 39 -11.98 -0.13 -14.00
CA ILE A 39 -11.01 -0.06 -12.91
C ILE A 39 -11.10 -1.29 -12.00
N GLY A 40 -12.30 -1.78 -11.72
CA GLY A 40 -12.52 -2.97 -10.88
C GLY A 40 -11.86 -4.21 -11.48
N ILE A 41 -12.04 -4.44 -12.78
CA ILE A 41 -11.38 -5.53 -13.49
C ILE A 41 -9.85 -5.33 -13.50
N ALA A 42 -9.39 -4.11 -13.70
CA ALA A 42 -7.96 -3.79 -13.65
C ALA A 42 -7.34 -4.15 -12.29
N ILE A 43 -8.02 -3.83 -11.18
CA ILE A 43 -7.56 -4.16 -9.82
C ILE A 43 -7.54 -5.68 -9.59
N ILE A 44 -8.54 -6.42 -10.08
CA ILE A 44 -8.59 -7.89 -9.96
C ILE A 44 -7.41 -8.51 -10.70
N LEU A 45 -7.19 -8.15 -11.96
CA LEU A 45 -6.08 -8.66 -12.76
C LEU A 45 -4.72 -8.28 -12.16
N TYR A 46 -4.57 -7.04 -11.72
CA TYR A 46 -3.40 -6.55 -11.02
C TYR A 46 -3.09 -7.40 -9.77
N THR A 47 -4.12 -7.67 -8.96
CA THR A 47 -3.98 -8.49 -7.76
C THR A 47 -3.52 -9.90 -8.09
N ILE A 48 -4.12 -10.54 -9.10
CA ILE A 48 -3.73 -11.88 -9.54
C ILE A 48 -2.27 -11.91 -9.99
N ILE A 49 -1.83 -10.95 -10.78
CA ILE A 49 -0.44 -10.87 -11.27
C ILE A 49 0.52 -10.68 -10.10
N ILE A 50 0.22 -9.79 -9.16
CA ILE A 50 1.05 -9.59 -7.96
C ILE A 50 1.16 -10.87 -7.14
N TYR A 51 0.06 -11.59 -6.91
CA TYR A 51 0.10 -12.87 -6.19
C TYR A 51 0.94 -13.92 -6.92
N LEU A 52 0.84 -14.02 -8.24
CA LEU A 52 1.66 -14.93 -9.04
C LEU A 52 3.15 -14.61 -8.90
N VAL A 53 3.52 -13.35 -8.98
CA VAL A 53 4.92 -12.89 -8.82
C VAL A 53 5.43 -13.17 -7.40
N LEU A 54 4.60 -13.01 -6.38
CA LEU A 54 4.96 -13.24 -4.98
C LEU A 54 4.89 -14.72 -4.57
N THR A 55 4.27 -15.59 -5.36
CA THR A 55 4.10 -17.02 -5.05
C THR A 55 5.41 -17.73 -4.67
N PRO A 56 6.53 -17.59 -5.40
CA PRO A 56 7.78 -18.25 -5.02
C PRO A 56 8.31 -17.79 -3.66
N LEU A 57 8.10 -16.52 -3.31
CA LEU A 57 8.46 -15.99 -2.00
C LEU A 57 7.57 -16.59 -0.91
N GLN A 58 6.26 -16.65 -1.15
CA GLN A 58 5.30 -17.24 -0.22
C GLN A 58 5.53 -18.72 0.03
N ILE A 59 5.94 -19.49 -1.00
CA ILE A 59 6.30 -20.90 -0.84
C ILE A 59 7.50 -21.05 0.10
N LYS A 60 8.52 -20.21 -0.04
CA LYS A 60 9.68 -20.21 0.87
C LYS A 60 9.27 -19.90 2.31
N GLN A 61 8.38 -18.92 2.49
CA GLN A 61 7.83 -18.55 3.81
C GLN A 61 7.03 -19.70 4.45
N GLN A 62 6.17 -20.37 3.66
CA GLN A 62 5.40 -21.52 4.14
C GLN A 62 6.29 -22.71 4.53
N LYS A 63 7.35 -22.99 3.76
CA LYS A 63 8.33 -24.02 4.12
C LYS A 63 9.01 -23.70 5.45
N MET A 64 9.39 -22.43 5.66
CA MET A 64 9.99 -22.00 6.93
C MET A 64 9.00 -22.11 8.09
N SER A 65 7.75 -21.69 7.91
CA SER A 65 6.69 -21.82 8.93
C SER A 65 6.43 -23.30 9.31
N LYS A 66 6.40 -24.20 8.33
CA LYS A 66 6.28 -25.64 8.61
C LYS A 66 7.49 -26.17 9.38
N MET A 67 8.69 -25.75 9.03
CA MET A 67 9.90 -26.17 9.74
C MET A 67 9.90 -25.67 11.18
N MET A 68 9.45 -24.44 11.42
CA MET A 68 9.25 -23.90 12.77
C MET A 68 8.26 -24.74 13.60
N SER A 69 7.18 -25.22 12.99
CA SER A 69 6.22 -26.10 13.65
C SER A 69 6.82 -27.46 14.02
N VAL A 70 7.64 -28.06 13.14
CA VAL A 70 8.36 -29.31 13.41
C VAL A 70 9.39 -29.15 14.53
N MET A 71 10.03 -28.00 14.62
CA MET A 71 11.06 -27.69 15.61
C MET A 71 10.47 -27.33 16.99
N GLN A 72 9.19 -26.97 17.05
CA GLN A 72 8.50 -26.53 18.27
C GLN A 72 8.68 -27.45 19.49
N PRO A 73 8.57 -28.79 19.39
CA PRO A 73 8.75 -29.67 20.54
C PRO A 73 10.19 -29.65 21.09
N ASP A 74 11.21 -29.50 20.25
CA ASP A 74 12.59 -29.38 20.72
C ASP A 74 12.83 -28.06 21.43
N LEU A 75 12.27 -26.96 20.93
CA LEU A 75 12.32 -25.66 21.60
C LEU A 75 11.60 -25.69 22.94
N GLN A 76 10.42 -26.31 23.04
CA GLN A 76 9.69 -26.44 24.30
C GLN A 76 10.45 -27.27 25.35
N ARG A 77 11.20 -28.29 24.92
CA ARG A 77 12.06 -29.05 25.83
C ARG A 77 13.17 -28.19 26.42
N ILE A 78 13.81 -27.36 25.61
CA ILE A 78 14.83 -26.40 26.06
C ILE A 78 14.20 -25.39 27.01
N GLU A 79 13.05 -24.85 26.67
CA GLU A 79 12.36 -23.88 27.49
C GLU A 79 12.01 -24.44 28.87
N LYS A 80 11.45 -25.63 28.94
CA LYS A 80 11.16 -26.35 30.21
C LYS A 80 12.41 -26.62 31.03
N LYS A 81 13.52 -27.01 30.37
CA LYS A 81 14.82 -27.26 31.01
C LYS A 81 15.37 -26.04 31.75
N TYR A 82 15.12 -24.83 31.23
CA TYR A 82 15.64 -23.58 31.75
C TYR A 82 14.58 -22.67 32.39
N GLN A 83 13.32 -23.10 32.49
CA GLN A 83 12.20 -22.30 32.98
C GLN A 83 12.41 -21.68 34.36
N ASN A 84 13.10 -22.39 35.27
CA ASN A 84 13.33 -21.98 36.65
C ASN A 84 14.75 -21.41 36.89
N LYS A 85 15.57 -21.28 35.84
CA LYS A 85 16.96 -20.83 35.93
C LYS A 85 17.06 -19.43 35.36
N LYS A 86 17.21 -18.44 36.24
CA LYS A 86 17.31 -17.01 35.88
C LYS A 86 18.72 -16.48 35.85
N ASP A 87 19.72 -17.31 36.21
CA ASP A 87 21.11 -16.92 36.21
C ASP A 87 21.62 -16.69 34.77
N GLN A 88 22.57 -15.76 34.62
CA GLN A 88 23.10 -15.33 33.33
C GLN A 88 23.77 -16.49 32.58
N ALA A 89 24.45 -17.39 33.27
CA ALA A 89 25.09 -18.56 32.68
C ALA A 89 24.07 -19.55 32.08
N SER A 90 22.93 -19.76 32.74
CA SER A 90 21.85 -20.60 32.24
C SER A 90 21.12 -19.96 31.03
N GLN A 91 20.98 -18.63 31.01
CA GLN A 91 20.41 -17.93 29.85
C GLN A 91 21.33 -18.03 28.63
N MET A 92 22.63 -17.93 28.80
CA MET A 92 23.58 -18.16 27.69
C MET A 92 23.48 -19.57 27.16
N LYS A 93 23.47 -20.60 28.01
CA LYS A 93 23.31 -22.00 27.58
C LYS A 93 21.98 -22.25 26.90
N LYS A 94 20.89 -21.66 27.39
CA LYS A 94 19.57 -21.71 26.71
C LYS A 94 19.66 -21.15 25.30
N SER A 95 20.33 -20.01 25.13
CA SER A 95 20.53 -19.39 23.81
C SER A 95 21.37 -20.25 22.88
N GLU A 96 22.46 -20.85 23.38
CA GLU A 96 23.31 -21.76 22.61
C GLU A 96 22.57 -23.03 22.17
N GLU A 97 21.85 -23.69 23.09
CA GLU A 97 21.04 -24.88 22.76
C GLU A 97 19.91 -24.54 21.77
N THR A 98 19.28 -23.38 21.93
CA THR A 98 18.27 -22.88 20.99
C THR A 98 18.87 -22.66 19.61
N MET A 99 20.03 -22.01 19.52
CA MET A 99 20.74 -21.78 18.26
C MET A 99 21.16 -23.10 17.60
N ALA A 100 21.61 -24.09 18.38
CA ALA A 100 21.95 -25.43 17.86
C ALA A 100 20.73 -26.13 17.25
N VAL A 101 19.54 -25.98 17.82
CA VAL A 101 18.29 -26.49 17.24
C VAL A 101 18.00 -25.81 15.91
N TYR A 102 18.10 -24.47 15.84
CA TYR A 102 17.91 -23.75 14.56
C TYR A 102 18.87 -24.22 13.48
N GLN A 103 20.16 -24.42 13.83
CA GLN A 103 21.17 -24.93 12.91
C GLN A 103 20.87 -26.36 12.46
N LYS A 104 20.45 -27.23 13.38
CA LYS A 104 20.08 -28.64 13.09
C LYS A 104 18.97 -28.72 12.04
N TYR A 105 17.99 -27.83 12.09
CA TYR A 105 16.88 -27.81 11.15
C TYR A 105 17.14 -26.89 9.93
N GLY A 106 18.31 -26.25 9.84
CA GLY A 106 18.67 -25.38 8.72
C GLY A 106 17.81 -24.13 8.61
N VAL A 107 17.27 -23.64 9.74
CA VAL A 107 16.38 -22.48 9.80
C VAL A 107 17.07 -21.32 10.51
N SER A 108 16.90 -20.11 9.99
CA SER A 108 17.38 -18.91 10.66
C SER A 108 16.35 -18.41 11.69
N PRO A 109 16.76 -18.04 12.91
CA PRO A 109 15.86 -17.45 13.91
C PRO A 109 15.24 -16.12 13.45
N THR A 110 15.92 -15.41 12.54
CA THR A 110 15.43 -14.14 11.95
C THR A 110 14.48 -14.36 10.77
N GLY A 111 14.30 -15.60 10.32
CA GLY A 111 13.52 -15.90 9.12
C GLY A 111 12.04 -15.48 9.20
N SER A 112 11.42 -15.58 10.37
CA SER A 112 10.05 -15.14 10.58
C SER A 112 9.92 -13.60 10.54
N CYS A 113 10.88 -12.88 11.11
CA CYS A 113 10.90 -11.40 11.08
C CYS A 113 11.21 -10.88 9.66
N SER A 114 12.04 -11.58 8.90
CA SER A 114 12.38 -11.21 7.51
C SER A 114 11.14 -11.17 6.62
N THR A 115 10.18 -12.05 6.84
CA THR A 115 8.90 -12.07 6.12
C THR A 115 8.13 -10.76 6.30
N LEU A 116 7.98 -10.29 7.54
CA LEU A 116 7.29 -9.04 7.84
C LEU A 116 8.02 -7.83 7.23
N LEU A 117 9.36 -7.80 7.29
CA LEU A 117 10.16 -6.73 6.72
C LEU A 117 10.02 -6.60 5.20
N ILE A 118 9.84 -7.72 4.49
CA ILE A 118 9.61 -7.73 3.03
C ILE A 118 8.15 -7.44 2.70
N GLN A 119 7.22 -8.00 3.46
CA GLN A 119 5.78 -7.88 3.20
C GLN A 119 5.24 -6.49 3.46
N MET A 120 5.71 -5.80 4.52
CA MET A 120 5.20 -4.47 4.91
C MET A 120 5.40 -3.41 3.82
N PRO A 121 6.60 -3.22 3.22
CA PRO A 121 6.76 -2.27 2.11
C PRO A 121 5.86 -2.56 0.92
N ILE A 122 5.67 -3.86 0.58
CA ILE A 122 4.80 -4.27 -0.53
C ILE A 122 3.34 -3.93 -0.22
N LEU A 123 2.88 -4.23 0.99
CA LEU A 123 1.51 -3.92 1.41
C LEU A 123 1.25 -2.42 1.41
N LEU A 124 2.19 -1.62 1.93
CA LEU A 124 2.09 -0.16 1.93
C LEU A 124 2.09 0.41 0.51
N ALA A 125 2.92 -0.15 -0.38
CA ALA A 125 2.95 0.26 -1.78
C ALA A 125 1.66 -0.10 -2.52
N LEU A 126 1.10 -1.29 -2.30
CA LEU A 126 -0.21 -1.70 -2.84
C LEU A 126 -1.32 -0.76 -2.35
N TYR A 127 -1.34 -0.49 -1.04
CA TYR A 127 -2.27 0.47 -0.44
C TYR A 127 -2.17 1.83 -1.13
N GLN A 128 -0.95 2.37 -1.25
CA GLN A 128 -0.70 3.67 -1.87
C GLN A 128 -1.18 3.72 -3.33
N VAL A 129 -0.91 2.69 -4.14
CA VAL A 129 -1.32 2.65 -5.54
C VAL A 129 -2.84 2.57 -5.69
N ILE A 130 -3.52 1.76 -4.87
CA ILE A 130 -4.98 1.60 -4.93
C ILE A 130 -5.71 2.87 -4.46
N TYR A 131 -5.20 3.54 -3.44
CA TYR A 131 -5.84 4.76 -2.92
C TYR A 131 -5.57 6.01 -3.75
N HIS A 132 -4.54 6.00 -4.61
CA HIS A 132 -4.17 7.12 -5.47
C HIS A 132 -4.18 6.73 -6.96
N ILE A 133 -5.20 5.99 -7.40
CA ILE A 133 -5.34 5.53 -8.80
C ILE A 133 -5.13 6.66 -9.83
N PRO A 134 -5.70 7.87 -9.69
CA PRO A 134 -5.45 8.96 -10.65
C PRO A 134 -3.98 9.36 -10.77
N GLY A 135 -3.17 9.10 -9.75
CA GLY A 135 -1.72 9.34 -9.79
C GLY A 135 -0.94 8.30 -10.60
N TYR A 136 -1.52 7.12 -10.85
CA TYR A 136 -0.85 6.00 -11.50
C TYR A 136 -1.47 5.62 -12.85
N ILE A 137 -2.76 5.88 -13.07
CA ILE A 137 -3.46 5.57 -14.33
C ILE A 137 -3.76 6.87 -15.07
N GLY A 138 -3.02 7.11 -16.17
CA GLY A 138 -3.11 8.34 -16.96
C GLY A 138 -4.51 8.59 -17.54
N SER A 139 -5.20 7.58 -18.05
CA SER A 139 -6.55 7.72 -18.62
C SER A 139 -7.55 8.18 -17.55
N VAL A 140 -7.47 7.67 -16.32
CA VAL A 140 -8.33 8.10 -15.21
C VAL A 140 -8.01 9.54 -14.80
N ARG A 141 -6.71 9.90 -14.75
CA ARG A 141 -6.28 11.26 -14.49
C ARG A 141 -6.88 12.24 -15.49
N ASN A 142 -6.81 11.93 -16.78
CA ASN A 142 -7.27 12.81 -17.86
C ASN A 142 -8.77 13.10 -17.76
N VAL A 143 -9.58 12.17 -17.26
CA VAL A 143 -11.03 12.40 -17.04
C VAL A 143 -11.27 13.54 -16.04
N PHE A 144 -10.48 13.58 -14.96
CA PHE A 144 -10.64 14.60 -13.93
C PHE A 144 -9.85 15.88 -14.22
N GLN A 145 -8.84 15.83 -15.10
CA GLN A 145 -7.96 16.99 -15.35
C GLN A 145 -8.70 18.18 -15.94
N GLY A 146 -9.67 17.94 -16.80
CA GLY A 146 -10.53 19.02 -17.32
C GLY A 146 -11.30 19.75 -16.20
N LEU A 147 -11.85 18.97 -15.28
CA LEU A 147 -12.59 19.50 -14.14
C LEU A 147 -11.67 20.26 -13.15
N THR A 148 -10.48 19.70 -12.85
CA THR A 148 -9.52 20.39 -11.98
C THR A 148 -9.10 21.74 -12.56
N THR A 149 -8.83 21.79 -13.86
CA THR A 149 -8.44 23.04 -14.54
C THR A 149 -9.55 24.07 -14.47
N GLN A 150 -10.80 23.68 -14.69
CA GLN A 150 -11.95 24.59 -14.57
C GLN A 150 -12.12 25.11 -13.14
N MET A 151 -12.08 24.26 -12.14
CA MET A 151 -12.21 24.66 -10.74
C MET A 151 -11.07 25.55 -10.26
N MET A 152 -9.84 25.26 -10.65
CA MET A 152 -8.68 26.10 -10.31
C MET A 152 -8.74 27.48 -10.98
N GLY A 153 -9.51 27.66 -12.04
CA GLY A 153 -9.79 28.95 -12.67
C GLY A 153 -10.70 29.85 -11.86
N VAL A 154 -11.42 29.31 -10.88
CA VAL A 154 -12.33 30.10 -10.02
C VAL A 154 -11.55 30.83 -8.91
N SER A 155 -11.79 32.11 -8.74
CA SER A 155 -11.16 32.89 -7.67
C SER A 155 -11.56 32.35 -6.30
N GLY A 156 -10.58 32.06 -5.43
CA GLY A 156 -10.84 31.51 -4.08
C GLY A 156 -11.20 30.04 -4.05
N TYR A 157 -10.99 29.29 -5.15
CA TYR A 157 -11.32 27.84 -5.23
C TYR A 157 -10.75 27.02 -4.06
N SER A 158 -9.55 27.37 -3.59
CA SER A 158 -8.90 26.64 -2.51
C SER A 158 -9.64 26.73 -1.19
N ASP A 159 -10.15 27.94 -0.85
CA ASP A 159 -10.90 28.17 0.38
C ASP A 159 -12.28 27.50 0.31
N ILE A 160 -12.97 27.64 -0.83
CA ILE A 160 -14.28 27.03 -1.08
C ILE A 160 -14.19 25.51 -0.94
N LEU A 161 -13.19 24.89 -1.59
CA LEU A 161 -13.03 23.45 -1.56
C LEU A 161 -12.51 22.94 -0.23
N THR A 162 -11.67 23.69 0.47
CA THR A 162 -11.21 23.35 1.83
C THR A 162 -12.39 23.35 2.81
N GLN A 163 -13.28 24.32 2.69
CA GLN A 163 -14.52 24.37 3.46
C GLN A 163 -15.42 23.18 3.11
N PHE A 164 -15.61 22.90 1.82
CA PHE A 164 -16.38 21.75 1.35
C PHE A 164 -15.84 20.42 1.90
N ILE A 165 -14.53 20.21 1.88
CA ILE A 165 -13.85 19.03 2.43
C ILE A 165 -14.17 18.88 3.92
N THR A 166 -14.09 19.97 4.67
CA THR A 166 -14.32 19.99 6.11
C THR A 166 -15.78 19.71 6.44
N ASP A 167 -16.72 20.40 5.81
CA ASP A 167 -18.16 20.32 6.07
C ASP A 167 -18.73 18.95 5.71
N ASN A 168 -18.23 18.34 4.63
CA ASN A 168 -18.68 17.04 4.16
C ASN A 168 -17.79 15.88 4.66
N ARG A 169 -16.81 16.14 5.52
CA ARG A 169 -15.88 15.15 6.09
C ARG A 169 -15.26 14.26 5.00
N VAL A 170 -14.79 14.90 3.93
CA VAL A 170 -14.12 14.18 2.85
C VAL A 170 -12.77 13.68 3.37
N THR A 171 -12.56 12.36 3.35
CA THR A 171 -11.31 11.77 3.81
C THR A 171 -10.29 11.83 2.68
N MET A 172 -9.40 12.79 2.74
CA MET A 172 -8.27 12.88 1.81
C MET A 172 -7.05 12.17 2.37
N TYR A 173 -6.33 11.47 1.51
CA TYR A 173 -5.09 10.78 1.86
C TYR A 173 -3.86 11.66 1.63
N SER A 174 -3.97 12.66 0.76
CA SER A 174 -2.93 13.68 0.56
C SER A 174 -3.03 14.76 1.64
N LYS A 175 -1.87 15.18 2.16
CA LYS A 175 -1.84 16.34 3.07
C LYS A 175 -2.24 17.59 2.29
N VAL A 176 -3.26 18.27 2.77
CA VAL A 176 -3.65 19.59 2.28
C VAL A 176 -2.66 20.58 2.90
N SER A 177 -1.86 21.23 2.05
CA SER A 177 -1.07 22.42 2.42
C SER A 177 -1.98 23.67 2.44
N GLU A 178 -1.42 24.84 2.63
CA GLU A 178 -2.19 26.11 2.67
C GLU A 178 -3.05 26.33 1.42
N THR A 179 -2.64 25.80 0.27
CA THR A 179 -3.40 25.86 -0.98
C THR A 179 -3.59 24.46 -1.58
N LEU A 180 -4.79 24.18 -2.10
CA LEU A 180 -5.08 22.94 -2.80
C LEU A 180 -4.39 22.92 -4.17
N THR A 181 -3.58 21.89 -4.38
CA THR A 181 -2.92 21.64 -5.66
C THR A 181 -3.82 20.83 -6.60
N GLU A 182 -3.48 20.78 -7.90
CA GLU A 182 -4.15 19.91 -8.89
C GLU A 182 -4.25 18.47 -8.40
N ASN A 183 -3.18 17.93 -7.80
CA ASN A 183 -3.17 16.56 -7.29
C ASN A 183 -4.07 16.35 -6.07
N ASN A 184 -4.19 17.38 -5.21
CA ASN A 184 -5.15 17.31 -4.09
C ASN A 184 -6.59 17.25 -4.63
N LEU A 185 -6.90 17.99 -5.70
CA LEU A 185 -8.21 17.95 -6.35
C LEU A 185 -8.48 16.60 -7.02
N LEU A 186 -7.51 16.04 -7.72
CA LEU A 186 -7.63 14.70 -8.33
C LEU A 186 -7.89 13.62 -7.26
N ASP A 187 -7.16 13.66 -6.14
CA ASP A 187 -7.37 12.74 -5.02
C ASP A 187 -8.76 12.98 -4.37
N MET A 188 -9.19 14.23 -4.23
CA MET A 188 -10.52 14.58 -3.73
C MET A 188 -11.60 13.97 -4.61
N PHE A 189 -11.59 14.25 -5.90
CA PHE A 189 -12.61 13.75 -6.84
C PHE A 189 -12.70 12.23 -6.84
N TYR A 190 -11.58 11.55 -6.73
CA TYR A 190 -11.55 10.09 -6.70
C TYR A 190 -12.22 9.49 -5.46
N VAL A 191 -12.14 10.17 -4.32
CA VAL A 191 -12.70 9.66 -3.05
C VAL A 191 -14.11 10.17 -2.74
N LEU A 192 -14.64 11.11 -3.51
CA LEU A 192 -15.99 11.65 -3.32
C LEU A 192 -17.06 10.58 -3.52
N LYS A 193 -17.99 10.52 -2.58
CA LYS A 193 -19.21 9.71 -2.68
C LYS A 193 -20.23 10.36 -3.62
N PRO A 194 -21.16 9.62 -4.22
CA PRO A 194 -22.20 10.18 -5.09
C PRO A 194 -22.95 11.37 -4.47
N SER A 195 -23.31 11.29 -3.18
CA SER A 195 -23.98 12.37 -2.47
C SER A 195 -23.11 13.62 -2.25
N GLN A 196 -21.79 13.45 -2.20
CA GLN A 196 -20.85 14.57 -2.11
C GLN A 196 -20.62 15.20 -3.48
N TRP A 197 -20.66 14.43 -4.56
CA TRP A 197 -20.63 14.94 -5.92
C TRP A 197 -21.82 15.87 -6.21
N THR A 198 -23.03 15.47 -5.81
CA THR A 198 -24.23 16.32 -5.93
C THR A 198 -24.04 17.65 -5.21
N LYS A 199 -23.58 17.62 -3.96
CA LYS A 199 -23.33 18.82 -3.18
C LYS A 199 -22.22 19.72 -3.76
N LEU A 200 -21.20 19.12 -4.37
CA LEU A 200 -20.13 19.87 -5.03
C LEU A 200 -20.66 20.59 -6.28
N ALA A 201 -21.53 19.93 -7.04
CA ALA A 201 -22.18 20.50 -8.21
C ALA A 201 -23.18 21.64 -7.87
N ASP A 202 -23.74 21.64 -6.66
CA ASP A 202 -24.66 22.68 -6.17
C ASP A 202 -23.94 23.95 -5.69
N ILE A 203 -22.61 23.96 -5.66
CA ILE A 203 -21.83 25.16 -5.31
C ILE A 203 -21.92 26.17 -6.48
N SER A 204 -22.46 27.34 -6.20
CA SER A 204 -22.77 28.37 -7.23
C SER A 204 -21.55 28.84 -8.03
N GLU A 205 -20.38 28.80 -7.41
CA GLU A 205 -19.11 29.23 -8.00
C GLU A 205 -18.57 28.20 -9.02
N PHE A 206 -19.09 26.99 -9.00
CA PHE A 206 -18.69 25.88 -9.91
C PHE A 206 -19.81 25.42 -10.85
N SER A 207 -21.00 26.04 -10.76
CA SER A 207 -22.18 25.72 -11.58
C SER A 207 -22.17 26.43 -12.95
#